data_8abda8ce17fb46f5fb026b4121c5be3b
#
_entry.id   8abda8ce17fb46f5fb026b4121c5be3b
#
_cell.length_a   1.000
_cell.length_b   1.000
_cell.length_c   1.000
_cell.angle_alpha   90.00
_cell.angle_beta   90.00
_cell.angle_gamma   90.00
#
_symmetry.space_group_name_H-M   'P 1'
#
loop_
_entity.id
_entity.type
_entity.pdbx_description
1 polymer ?
#
loop_
_entity_poly.entity_id
_entity_poly.type
_entity_poly.pdbx_seq_one_letter_code
_entity_poly.pdbx_strand_id
1 'polypeptide(L)'
;MSVPDSDMLISISEALETPVSVLLGEAVVEPKADELKAIAEKLEIINLQLAQRKEARRRAIHWLFITVCAVIAVIFVMLAALNSPYLGWDFKDPEIAVAGFAFHAFEWFFVRLAPFVFIGAAVGAVMTRRKNK
;
A
#
# COMPACT_ATOMS: atom_id res chain seq x y z
N MET A 1 10.74 21.62 53.22
CA MET A 1 9.52 21.94 52.51
C MET A 1 8.92 20.61 52.09
N SER A 2 7.79 20.16 52.69
CA SER A 2 7.15 18.93 52.29
C SER A 2 6.25 19.22 51.08
N VAL A 3 6.42 18.40 50.04
CA VAL A 3 5.54 18.44 48.86
C VAL A 3 4.14 18.00 49.33
N PRO A 4 3.07 18.72 48.99
CA PRO A 4 1.71 18.32 49.35
C PRO A 4 1.40 16.96 48.73
N ASP A 5 0.80 16.07 49.54
CA ASP A 5 0.38 14.75 49.13
C ASP A 5 -0.79 14.87 48.12
N SER A 6 -0.94 13.88 47.22
CA SER A 6 -2.02 13.88 46.20
C SER A 6 -3.42 14.09 46.78
N ASP A 7 -3.71 13.51 47.97
CA ASP A 7 -4.96 13.66 48.65
C ASP A 7 -5.23 15.07 49.15
N MET A 8 -4.17 15.78 49.53
CA MET A 8 -4.22 17.17 49.97
C MET A 8 -4.47 18.10 48.76
N LEU A 9 -3.88 17.81 47.61
CA LEU A 9 -4.14 18.56 46.36
C LEU A 9 -5.61 18.42 45.89
N ILE A 10 -6.18 17.22 46.01
CA ILE A 10 -7.59 16.98 45.71
C ILE A 10 -8.49 17.77 46.65
N SER A 11 -8.24 17.72 47.98
CA SER A 11 -9.03 18.45 48.97
C SER A 11 -8.95 19.97 48.75
N ILE A 12 -7.82 20.51 48.39
CA ILE A 12 -7.61 21.93 48.07
C ILE A 12 -8.33 22.29 46.77
N SER A 13 -8.31 21.42 45.76
CA SER A 13 -9.04 21.60 44.50
C SER A 13 -10.56 21.68 44.72
N GLU A 14 -11.13 20.82 45.57
CA GLU A 14 -12.52 20.85 45.93
C GLU A 14 -12.89 22.10 46.74
N ALA A 15 -12.05 22.50 47.70
CA ALA A 15 -12.30 23.68 48.55
C ALA A 15 -12.20 25.00 47.75
N LEU A 16 -11.42 25.06 46.70
CA LEU A 16 -11.25 26.24 45.85
C LEU A 16 -12.07 26.19 44.55
N GLU A 17 -12.86 25.14 44.36
CA GLU A 17 -13.61 24.90 43.11
C GLU A 17 -12.75 25.05 41.85
N THR A 18 -11.45 24.70 41.97
CA THR A 18 -10.45 24.89 40.90
C THR A 18 -9.82 23.55 40.55
N PRO A 19 -9.72 23.16 39.28
CA PRO A 19 -9.08 21.90 38.87
C PRO A 19 -7.64 21.80 39.37
N VAL A 20 -7.20 20.60 39.78
CA VAL A 20 -5.85 20.33 40.28
C VAL A 20 -4.76 20.75 39.26
N SER A 21 -5.04 20.63 37.98
CA SER A 21 -4.16 21.05 36.88
C SER A 21 -3.85 22.55 36.90
N VAL A 22 -4.82 23.38 37.26
CA VAL A 22 -4.64 24.84 37.39
C VAL A 22 -3.82 25.16 38.65
N LEU A 23 -4.03 24.41 39.73
CA LEU A 23 -3.23 24.54 40.97
C LEU A 23 -1.76 24.14 40.80
N LEU A 24 -1.48 23.23 39.86
CA LEU A 24 -0.11 22.83 39.51
C LEU A 24 0.57 23.77 38.52
N GLY A 25 -0.10 24.86 38.14
CA GLY A 25 0.46 25.87 37.19
C GLY A 25 0.35 25.48 35.74
N GLU A 26 -0.33 24.37 35.41
CA GLU A 26 -0.74 24.13 34.05
C GLU A 26 -1.90 25.08 33.72
N ALA A 27 -1.63 26.10 32.93
CA ALA A 27 -2.70 26.85 32.30
C ALA A 27 -3.51 25.87 31.45
N VAL A 28 -4.68 25.44 31.96
CA VAL A 28 -5.67 24.77 31.11
C VAL A 28 -6.13 25.83 30.13
N VAL A 29 -5.42 25.91 29.01
CA VAL A 29 -5.90 26.63 27.85
C VAL A 29 -7.09 25.78 27.37
N GLU A 30 -8.30 26.09 27.87
CA GLU A 30 -9.51 25.60 27.21
C GLU A 30 -9.40 26.01 25.74
N PRO A 31 -9.29 25.06 24.83
CA PRO A 31 -9.18 25.41 23.42
C PRO A 31 -10.43 26.19 23.08
N LYS A 32 -10.24 27.46 22.72
CA LYS A 32 -11.36 28.32 22.32
C LYS A 32 -12.16 27.60 21.26
N ALA A 33 -13.48 27.74 21.29
CA ALA A 33 -14.40 27.03 20.37
C ALA A 33 -13.97 27.15 18.89
N ASP A 34 -13.27 28.22 18.55
CA ASP A 34 -12.70 28.47 17.23
C ASP A 34 -11.48 27.57 16.93
N GLU A 35 -10.65 27.25 17.93
CA GLU A 35 -9.52 26.33 17.75
C GLU A 35 -10.01 24.87 17.57
N LEU A 36 -11.06 24.48 18.31
CA LEU A 36 -11.68 23.16 18.13
C LEU A 36 -12.31 23.02 16.75
N LYS A 37 -12.97 24.08 16.24
CA LYS A 37 -13.49 24.10 14.86
C LYS A 37 -12.36 23.97 13.83
N ALA A 38 -11.29 24.72 14.00
CA ALA A 38 -10.13 24.66 13.09
C ALA A 38 -9.46 23.27 13.08
N ILE A 39 -9.40 22.59 14.25
CA ILE A 39 -8.89 21.22 14.36
C ILE A 39 -9.85 20.24 13.67
N ALA A 40 -11.16 20.38 13.88
CA ALA A 40 -12.15 19.52 13.24
C ALA A 40 -12.12 19.64 11.72
N GLU A 41 -12.03 20.87 11.18
CA GLU A 41 -11.90 21.11 9.75
C GLU A 41 -10.62 20.51 9.16
N LYS A 42 -9.48 20.65 9.84
CA LYS A 42 -8.22 20.02 9.43
C LYS A 42 -8.32 18.50 9.44
N LEU A 43 -8.97 17.91 10.43
CA LEU A 43 -9.18 16.45 10.50
C LEU A 43 -10.06 15.96 9.35
N GLU A 44 -11.10 16.71 9.00
CA GLU A 44 -11.97 16.37 7.86
C GLU A 44 -11.19 16.40 6.54
N ILE A 45 -10.39 17.45 6.31
CA ILE A 45 -9.52 17.55 5.12
C ILE A 45 -8.53 16.37 5.06
N ILE A 46 -7.89 16.03 6.18
CA ILE A 46 -6.96 14.92 6.24
C ILE A 46 -7.68 13.59 5.94
N ASN A 47 -8.87 13.37 6.48
CA ASN A 47 -9.66 12.17 6.22
C ASN A 47 -10.06 12.05 4.76
N LEU A 48 -10.46 13.16 4.12
CA LEU A 48 -10.76 13.21 2.68
C LEU A 48 -9.53 12.89 1.84
N GLN A 49 -8.37 13.46 2.17
CA GLN A 49 -7.12 13.18 1.48
C GLN A 49 -6.69 11.72 1.63
N LEU A 50 -6.85 11.14 2.82
CA LEU A 50 -6.54 9.73 3.06
C LEU A 50 -7.48 8.81 2.28
N ALA A 51 -8.76 9.14 2.20
CA ALA A 51 -9.74 8.40 1.41
C ALA A 51 -9.38 8.44 -0.09
N GLN A 52 -9.05 9.62 -0.63
CA GLN A 52 -8.61 9.79 -2.02
C GLN A 52 -7.32 9.02 -2.32
N ARG A 53 -6.33 9.05 -1.43
CA ARG A 53 -5.09 8.28 -1.58
C ARG A 53 -5.34 6.77 -1.59
N LYS A 54 -6.23 6.27 -0.72
CA LYS A 54 -6.61 4.85 -0.71
C LYS A 54 -7.28 4.42 -2.02
N GLU A 55 -8.16 5.26 -2.57
CA GLU A 55 -8.81 4.97 -3.84
C GLU A 55 -7.82 5.02 -5.02
N ALA A 56 -6.95 6.02 -5.06
CA ALA A 56 -5.92 6.13 -6.08
C ALA A 56 -4.97 4.93 -6.06
N ARG A 57 -4.51 4.53 -4.86
CA ARG A 57 -3.66 3.34 -4.68
C ARG A 57 -4.37 2.07 -5.13
N ARG A 58 -5.64 1.91 -4.79
CA ARG A 58 -6.43 0.74 -5.21
C ARG A 58 -6.59 0.67 -6.72
N ARG A 59 -6.82 1.80 -7.39
CA ARG A 59 -6.86 1.88 -8.86
C ARG A 59 -5.51 1.53 -9.47
N ALA A 60 -4.42 2.08 -8.94
CA ALA A 60 -3.09 1.78 -9.43
C ALA A 60 -2.76 0.28 -9.31
N ILE A 61 -3.07 -0.35 -8.18
CA ILE A 61 -2.88 -1.79 -7.98
C ILE A 61 -3.75 -2.60 -8.95
N HIS A 62 -4.99 -2.20 -9.17
CA HIS A 62 -5.87 -2.87 -10.13
C HIS A 62 -5.32 -2.83 -11.56
N TRP A 63 -4.87 -1.65 -12.01
CA TRP A 63 -4.24 -1.50 -13.32
C TRP A 63 -2.94 -2.28 -13.43
N LEU A 64 -2.15 -2.33 -12.36
CA LEU A 64 -0.93 -3.14 -12.30
C LEU A 64 -1.23 -4.62 -12.53
N PHE A 65 -2.24 -5.17 -11.89
CA PHE A 65 -2.63 -6.57 -12.12
C PHE A 65 -3.11 -6.82 -13.55
N ILE A 66 -3.87 -5.89 -14.13
CA ILE A 66 -4.32 -6.00 -15.53
C ILE A 66 -3.12 -5.97 -16.48
N THR A 67 -2.17 -5.03 -16.28
CA THR A 67 -0.98 -4.95 -17.12
C THR A 67 -0.11 -6.21 -17.01
N VAL A 68 0.07 -6.78 -15.83
CA VAL A 68 0.79 -8.05 -15.64
C VAL A 68 0.11 -9.18 -16.43
N CYS A 69 -1.22 -9.32 -16.33
CA CYS A 69 -1.96 -10.32 -17.11
C CYS A 69 -1.79 -10.12 -18.61
N ALA A 70 -1.86 -8.86 -19.08
CA ALA A 70 -1.71 -8.54 -20.50
C ALA A 70 -0.30 -8.87 -21.02
N VAL A 71 0.73 -8.51 -20.25
CA VAL A 71 2.14 -8.81 -20.60
C VAL A 71 2.37 -10.32 -20.68
N ILE A 72 1.90 -11.09 -19.70
CA ILE A 72 2.02 -12.55 -19.72
C ILE A 72 1.32 -13.13 -20.94
N ALA A 73 0.11 -12.67 -21.27
CA ALA A 73 -0.63 -13.14 -22.44
C ALA A 73 0.10 -12.82 -23.75
N VAL A 74 0.66 -11.61 -23.88
CA VAL A 74 1.46 -11.22 -25.06
C VAL A 74 2.69 -12.10 -25.20
N ILE A 75 3.43 -12.37 -24.12
CA ILE A 75 4.60 -13.25 -24.16
C ILE A 75 4.21 -14.67 -24.57
N PHE A 76 3.10 -15.22 -24.07
CA PHE A 76 2.62 -16.54 -24.51
C PHE A 76 2.28 -16.56 -26.01
N VAL A 77 1.60 -15.53 -26.52
CA VAL A 77 1.31 -15.42 -27.95
C VAL A 77 2.59 -15.33 -28.77
N MET A 78 3.58 -14.54 -28.31
CA MET A 78 4.85 -14.43 -28.99
C MET A 78 5.61 -15.76 -28.99
N LEU A 79 5.69 -16.47 -27.88
CA LEU A 79 6.34 -17.77 -27.80
C LEU A 79 5.65 -18.80 -28.71
N ALA A 80 4.34 -18.81 -28.74
CA ALA A 80 3.56 -19.68 -29.61
C ALA A 80 3.78 -19.35 -31.10
N ALA A 81 3.85 -18.06 -31.46
CA ALA A 81 4.10 -17.62 -32.84
C ALA A 81 5.51 -17.91 -33.33
N LEU A 82 6.52 -17.78 -32.45
CA LEU A 82 7.93 -18.05 -32.77
C LEU A 82 8.21 -19.55 -32.89
N ASN A 83 7.40 -20.41 -32.27
CA ASN A 83 7.53 -21.88 -32.32
C ASN A 83 8.96 -22.37 -32.06
N SER A 84 9.58 -21.87 -30.98
CA SER A 84 10.94 -22.24 -30.52
C SER A 84 12.02 -22.12 -31.62
N PRO A 85 12.28 -20.91 -32.16
CA PRO A 85 13.17 -20.72 -33.34
C PRO A 85 14.61 -21.18 -33.09
N TYR A 86 15.05 -21.25 -31.84
CA TYR A 86 16.37 -21.69 -31.44
C TYR A 86 16.66 -23.15 -31.80
N LEU A 87 15.65 -24.00 -32.03
CA LEU A 87 15.85 -25.40 -32.44
C LEU A 87 16.48 -25.52 -33.86
N GLY A 88 16.35 -24.50 -34.69
CA GLY A 88 16.93 -24.44 -36.02
C GLY A 88 18.28 -23.70 -36.11
N TRP A 89 18.84 -23.24 -34.99
CA TRP A 89 20.08 -22.47 -34.98
C TRP A 89 21.33 -23.37 -35.11
N ASP A 90 22.41 -22.80 -35.68
CA ASP A 90 23.69 -23.49 -35.74
C ASP A 90 24.45 -23.32 -34.42
N PHE A 91 24.47 -24.35 -33.62
CA PHE A 91 25.13 -24.36 -32.29
C PHE A 91 26.65 -24.58 -32.36
N LYS A 92 27.26 -24.58 -33.56
CA LYS A 92 28.70 -24.63 -33.68
C LYS A 92 29.36 -23.31 -33.27
N ASP A 93 28.62 -22.22 -33.39
CA ASP A 93 29.09 -20.91 -32.91
C ASP A 93 28.82 -20.79 -31.39
N PRO A 94 29.86 -20.51 -30.58
CA PRO A 94 29.70 -20.38 -29.11
C PRO A 94 28.69 -19.31 -28.68
N GLU A 95 28.59 -18.19 -29.41
CA GLU A 95 27.65 -17.11 -29.09
C GLU A 95 26.20 -17.55 -29.33
N ILE A 96 25.96 -18.25 -30.43
CA ILE A 96 24.64 -18.80 -30.75
C ILE A 96 24.23 -19.91 -29.76
N ALA A 97 25.20 -20.74 -29.34
CA ALA A 97 24.94 -21.78 -28.33
C ALA A 97 24.51 -21.18 -26.99
N VAL A 98 25.16 -20.11 -26.51
CA VAL A 98 24.81 -19.42 -25.27
C VAL A 98 23.44 -18.75 -25.41
N ALA A 99 23.17 -18.09 -26.52
CA ALA A 99 21.86 -17.45 -26.77
C ALA A 99 20.73 -18.49 -26.82
N GLY A 100 20.94 -19.63 -27.49
CA GLY A 100 19.98 -20.72 -27.55
C GLY A 100 19.68 -21.33 -26.19
N PHE A 101 20.69 -21.55 -25.36
CA PHE A 101 20.54 -22.02 -23.98
C PHE A 101 19.74 -21.02 -23.12
N ALA A 102 20.08 -19.75 -23.20
CA ALA A 102 19.38 -18.70 -22.45
C ALA A 102 17.91 -18.60 -22.86
N PHE A 103 17.61 -18.69 -24.15
CA PHE A 103 16.24 -18.66 -24.67
C PHE A 103 15.44 -19.89 -24.22
N HIS A 104 16.03 -21.08 -24.29
CA HIS A 104 15.41 -22.30 -23.80
C HIS A 104 15.15 -22.27 -22.29
N ALA A 105 16.10 -21.80 -21.50
CA ALA A 105 15.93 -21.64 -20.06
C ALA A 105 14.81 -20.65 -19.73
N PHE A 106 14.76 -19.52 -20.44
CA PHE A 106 13.67 -18.54 -20.28
C PHE A 106 12.31 -19.16 -20.61
N GLU A 107 12.17 -19.83 -21.76
CA GLU A 107 10.92 -20.46 -22.17
C GLU A 107 10.46 -21.50 -21.14
N TRP A 108 11.37 -22.35 -20.66
CA TRP A 108 11.10 -23.38 -19.67
C TRP A 108 10.61 -22.81 -18.33
N PHE A 109 11.30 -21.77 -17.82
CA PHE A 109 10.88 -21.09 -16.59
C PHE A 109 9.58 -20.35 -16.77
N PHE A 110 9.43 -19.62 -17.88
CA PHE A 110 8.27 -18.82 -18.15
C PHE A 110 7.00 -19.67 -18.23
N VAL A 111 7.02 -20.75 -19.00
CA VAL A 111 5.87 -21.64 -19.17
C VAL A 111 5.44 -22.25 -17.83
N ARG A 112 6.38 -22.50 -16.92
CA ARG A 112 6.06 -23.07 -15.59
C ARG A 112 5.57 -22.03 -14.59
N LEU A 113 6.17 -20.86 -14.54
CA LEU A 113 5.86 -19.83 -13.56
C LEU A 113 4.70 -18.93 -13.96
N ALA A 114 4.59 -18.60 -15.24
CA ALA A 114 3.59 -17.66 -15.73
C ALA A 114 2.13 -18.04 -15.40
N PRO A 115 1.69 -19.32 -15.45
CA PRO A 115 0.34 -19.68 -15.06
C PRO A 115 0.02 -19.33 -13.61
N PHE A 116 0.95 -19.55 -12.69
CA PHE A 116 0.75 -19.22 -11.27
C PHE A 116 0.67 -17.71 -11.06
N VAL A 117 1.58 -16.96 -11.68
CA VAL A 117 1.57 -15.48 -11.63
C VAL A 117 0.29 -14.93 -12.27
N PHE A 118 -0.13 -15.50 -13.39
CA PHE A 118 -1.35 -15.11 -14.08
C PHE A 118 -2.60 -15.34 -13.22
N ILE A 119 -2.73 -16.51 -12.59
CA ILE A 119 -3.85 -16.81 -11.69
C ILE A 119 -3.83 -15.86 -10.50
N GLY A 120 -2.66 -15.66 -9.86
CA GLY A 120 -2.51 -14.71 -8.75
C GLY A 120 -2.89 -13.28 -9.14
N ALA A 121 -2.44 -12.81 -10.30
CA ALA A 121 -2.77 -11.49 -10.82
C ALA A 121 -4.26 -11.36 -11.19
N ALA A 122 -4.87 -12.40 -11.76
CA ALA A 122 -6.29 -12.42 -12.08
C ALA A 122 -7.15 -12.35 -10.80
N VAL A 123 -6.82 -13.14 -9.77
CA VAL A 123 -7.49 -13.08 -8.46
C VAL A 123 -7.32 -11.70 -7.84
N GLY A 124 -6.09 -11.12 -7.85
CA GLY A 124 -5.82 -9.78 -7.38
C GLY A 124 -6.64 -8.70 -8.11
N ALA A 125 -6.76 -8.82 -9.44
CA ALA A 125 -7.59 -7.92 -10.24
C ALA A 125 -9.08 -8.00 -9.88
N VAL A 126 -9.60 -9.21 -9.65
CA VAL A 126 -11.00 -9.40 -9.22
C VAL A 126 -11.24 -8.83 -7.83
N MET A 127 -10.32 -9.06 -6.86
CA MET A 127 -10.44 -8.54 -5.50
C MET A 127 -10.34 -7.01 -5.43
N THR A 128 -9.54 -6.41 -6.32
CA THR A 128 -9.39 -4.94 -6.40
C THR A 128 -10.47 -4.28 -7.25
N ARG A 129 -11.29 -5.05 -7.97
CA ARG A 129 -12.40 -4.54 -8.76
C ARG A 129 -13.39 -3.80 -7.85
N ARG A 130 -13.81 -2.60 -8.28
CA ARG A 130 -14.82 -1.82 -7.57
C ARG A 130 -16.14 -2.61 -7.58
N LYS A 131 -16.64 -3.00 -6.38
CA LYS A 131 -18.05 -3.34 -6.25
C LYS A 131 -18.82 -2.03 -6.39
N ASN A 132 -19.36 -1.76 -7.58
CA ASN A 132 -20.41 -0.75 -7.73
C ASN A 132 -21.64 -1.27 -6.97
N LYS A 133 -21.82 -0.76 -5.76
CA LYS A 133 -23.12 -0.70 -5.11
C LYS A 133 -23.64 0.72 -5.18
#